data_98ee80b6564f324871a887b65515c7f6
#
_entry.id   98ee80b6564f324871a887b65515c7f6
#
_cell.length_a   1.000
_cell.length_b   1.000
_cell.length_c   1.000
_cell.angle_alpha   90.00
_cell.angle_beta   90.00
_cell.angle_gamma   90.00
#
_symmetry.space_group_name_H-M   'P 1'
#
loop_
_entity.id
_entity.type
_entity.pdbx_description
1 polymer ?
#
loop_
_entity_poly.entity_id
_entity_poly.type
_entity_poly.pdbx_seq_one_letter_code
_entity_poly.pdbx_strand_id
1 'polypeptide(L)'
;GGTHVLQLLAIMEHFGARALGHNTPEYIHTLAEAMKWAFADRERYMADPDFVEVPFERLIEKDYARQIAARIEAGKAAEFVYPRRLEDPLNPGNTSHLCVVDGEGNVVSMTLTINFSFGSRMVVPECGFLLNDEMADFSFDEGSVNAVEGGKCPLSSMSPTIVLREGRPVMAVGSPGAIRIITAVVQVLMNVLDFGMSMDEAIEAPRFHCYSAGGKAATVRLESRIPPDTVEALKTWGHQVEVRRAYDPYFGGAQGIWIAEDGLLTGGADSRRDSACAGY
;
A
#
# COMPACT_ATOMS: atom_id res chain seq x y z
N GLY A 1 -6.23 -1.52 6.06
CA GLY A 1 -5.15 -1.65 5.04
C GLY A 1 -4.60 -3.06 4.96
N GLY A 2 -4.26 -3.70 6.09
CA GLY A 2 -3.58 -5.01 6.14
C GLY A 2 -4.28 -6.13 5.38
N THR A 3 -5.62 -6.18 5.39
CA THR A 3 -6.40 -7.15 4.60
C THR A 3 -6.00 -7.13 3.12
N HIS A 4 -5.85 -5.95 2.53
CA HIS A 4 -5.51 -5.82 1.11
C HIS A 4 -4.02 -6.04 0.84
N VAL A 5 -3.14 -5.83 1.83
CA VAL A 5 -1.75 -6.29 1.74
C VAL A 5 -1.72 -7.81 1.59
N LEU A 6 -2.42 -8.55 2.45
CA LEU A 6 -2.50 -10.01 2.38
C LEU A 6 -3.20 -10.49 1.09
N GLN A 7 -4.28 -9.84 0.68
CA GLN A 7 -5.00 -10.16 -0.55
C GLN A 7 -4.11 -10.02 -1.78
N LEU A 8 -3.38 -8.91 -1.91
CA LEU A 8 -2.45 -8.69 -3.02
C LEU A 8 -1.33 -9.72 -3.05
N LEU A 9 -0.72 -10.02 -1.89
CA LEU A 9 0.30 -11.06 -1.79
C LEU A 9 -0.24 -12.44 -2.18
N ALA A 10 -1.45 -12.80 -1.72
CA ALA A 10 -2.09 -14.05 -2.08
C ALA A 10 -2.39 -14.17 -3.58
N ILE A 11 -2.80 -13.08 -4.24
CA ILE A 11 -3.00 -13.07 -5.70
C ILE A 11 -1.66 -13.25 -6.42
N MET A 12 -0.62 -12.50 -6.01
CA MET A 12 0.70 -12.54 -6.65
C MET A 12 1.42 -13.90 -6.47
N GLU A 13 1.13 -14.64 -5.41
CA GLU A 13 1.64 -16.01 -5.19
C GLU A 13 1.34 -16.93 -6.39
N HIS A 14 0.21 -16.74 -7.09
CA HIS A 14 -0.19 -17.55 -8.24
C HIS A 14 0.65 -17.30 -9.50
N PHE A 15 1.37 -16.19 -9.57
CA PHE A 15 2.15 -15.80 -10.76
C PHE A 15 3.65 -16.03 -10.57
N GLY A 16 4.12 -16.19 -9.33
CA GLY A 16 5.54 -16.33 -9.02
C GLY A 16 6.32 -15.06 -9.36
N ALA A 17 6.37 -14.08 -8.47
CA ALA A 17 6.95 -12.76 -8.71
C ALA A 17 8.37 -12.82 -9.32
N ARG A 18 9.23 -13.75 -8.86
CA ARG A 18 10.58 -13.94 -9.43
C ARG A 18 10.57 -14.28 -10.93
N ALA A 19 9.61 -15.08 -11.37
CA ALA A 19 9.50 -15.48 -12.76
C ALA A 19 9.06 -14.31 -13.66
N LEU A 20 8.27 -13.40 -13.12
CA LEU A 20 7.87 -12.18 -13.83
C LEU A 20 9.02 -11.18 -13.96
N GLY A 21 9.96 -11.16 -13.01
CA GLY A 21 11.08 -10.21 -12.97
C GLY A 21 10.70 -8.87 -12.31
N HIS A 22 11.65 -8.27 -11.57
CA HIS A 22 11.39 -7.02 -10.86
C HIS A 22 11.15 -5.85 -11.82
N ASN A 23 10.03 -5.16 -11.66
CA ASN A 23 9.63 -3.98 -12.45
C ASN A 23 9.62 -4.17 -13.97
N THR A 24 9.48 -5.41 -14.45
CA THR A 24 9.20 -5.70 -15.86
C THR A 24 7.77 -5.31 -16.23
N PRO A 25 7.43 -5.21 -17.51
CA PRO A 25 6.04 -4.98 -17.93
C PRO A 25 5.07 -6.01 -17.35
N GLU A 26 5.47 -7.30 -17.34
CA GLU A 26 4.66 -8.42 -16.84
C GLU A 26 4.39 -8.29 -15.34
N TYR A 27 5.40 -7.97 -14.55
CA TYR A 27 5.26 -7.77 -13.11
C TYR A 27 4.34 -6.60 -12.78
N ILE A 28 4.60 -5.44 -13.41
CA ILE A 28 3.81 -4.22 -13.17
C ILE A 28 2.37 -4.43 -13.62
N HIS A 29 2.15 -5.03 -14.78
CA HIS A 29 0.82 -5.35 -15.28
C HIS A 29 0.06 -6.26 -14.30
N THR A 30 0.66 -7.39 -13.92
CA THR A 30 0.02 -8.37 -13.06
C THR A 30 -0.36 -7.77 -11.70
N LEU A 31 0.56 -7.05 -11.06
CA LEU A 31 0.28 -6.41 -9.77
C LEU A 31 -0.71 -5.24 -9.93
N ALA A 32 -0.67 -4.49 -11.03
CA ALA A 32 -1.67 -3.43 -11.29
C ALA A 32 -3.09 -4.01 -11.48
N GLU A 33 -3.21 -5.13 -12.20
CA GLU A 33 -4.50 -5.83 -12.32
C GLU A 33 -4.98 -6.35 -10.96
N ALA A 34 -4.09 -6.93 -10.14
CA ALA A 34 -4.42 -7.35 -8.77
C ALA A 34 -4.88 -6.16 -7.91
N MET A 35 -4.22 -4.99 -8.01
CA MET A 35 -4.62 -3.77 -7.31
C MET A 35 -6.04 -3.34 -7.69
N LYS A 36 -6.43 -3.44 -8.95
CA LYS A 36 -7.81 -3.10 -9.37
C LYS A 36 -8.85 -3.92 -8.61
N TRP A 37 -8.63 -5.23 -8.47
CA TRP A 37 -9.54 -6.11 -7.73
C TRP A 37 -9.52 -5.81 -6.23
N ALA A 38 -8.35 -5.67 -5.62
CA ALA A 38 -8.23 -5.40 -4.20
C ALA A 38 -8.89 -4.08 -3.80
N PHE A 39 -8.73 -3.03 -4.60
CA PHE A 39 -9.38 -1.75 -4.33
C PHE A 39 -10.89 -1.75 -4.59
N ALA A 40 -11.37 -2.55 -5.56
CA ALA A 40 -12.80 -2.74 -5.74
C ALA A 40 -13.44 -3.46 -4.54
N ASP A 41 -12.78 -4.48 -4.01
CA ASP A 41 -13.24 -5.16 -2.80
C ASP A 41 -13.19 -4.23 -1.59
N ARG A 42 -12.15 -3.39 -1.48
CA ARG A 42 -12.04 -2.38 -0.44
C ARG A 42 -13.26 -1.47 -0.42
N GLU A 43 -13.64 -0.93 -1.56
CA GLU A 43 -14.77 -0.02 -1.68
C GLU A 43 -16.10 -0.71 -1.39
N ARG A 44 -16.21 -1.97 -1.79
CA ARG A 44 -17.46 -2.71 -1.68
C ARG A 44 -17.74 -3.23 -0.27
N TYR A 45 -16.68 -3.65 0.44
CA TYR A 45 -16.85 -4.44 1.66
C TYR A 45 -16.23 -3.83 2.91
N MET A 46 -15.24 -2.93 2.77
CA MET A 46 -14.45 -2.50 3.91
C MET A 46 -15.04 -1.27 4.60
N ALA A 47 -15.33 -1.42 5.88
CA ALA A 47 -15.76 -0.36 6.79
C ALA A 47 -15.54 -0.84 8.24
N ASP A 48 -16.10 -0.13 9.20
CA ASP A 48 -16.10 -0.53 10.61
C ASP A 48 -16.89 -1.85 10.81
N PRO A 49 -16.23 -2.93 11.28
CA PRO A 49 -16.86 -4.23 11.44
C PRO A 49 -17.95 -4.25 12.53
N ASP A 50 -17.99 -3.28 13.42
CA ASP A 50 -19.07 -3.15 14.41
C ASP A 50 -20.39 -2.65 13.79
N PHE A 51 -20.33 -2.12 12.55
CA PHE A 51 -21.48 -1.56 11.83
C PHE A 51 -21.87 -2.35 10.58
N VAL A 52 -20.91 -3.06 9.96
CA VAL A 52 -21.15 -3.83 8.73
C VAL A 52 -20.43 -5.17 8.78
N GLU A 53 -21.01 -6.18 8.15
CA GLU A 53 -20.35 -7.47 7.97
C GLU A 53 -19.20 -7.35 6.95
N VAL A 54 -17.95 -7.41 7.42
CA VAL A 54 -16.77 -7.36 6.59
C VAL A 54 -16.23 -8.78 6.37
N PRO A 55 -16.16 -9.28 5.12
CA PRO A 55 -15.76 -10.66 4.83
C PRO A 55 -14.24 -10.83 4.84
N PHE A 56 -13.56 -10.54 5.96
CA PHE A 56 -12.09 -10.55 6.06
C PHE A 56 -11.48 -11.87 5.60
N GLU A 57 -11.98 -13.00 6.13
CA GLU A 57 -11.46 -14.34 5.84
C GLU A 57 -11.54 -14.65 4.35
N ARG A 58 -12.70 -14.37 3.73
CA ARG A 58 -12.89 -14.56 2.30
C ARG A 58 -11.90 -13.74 1.45
N LEU A 59 -11.66 -12.47 1.82
CA LEU A 59 -10.81 -11.57 1.04
C LEU A 59 -9.34 -12.02 1.02
N ILE A 60 -8.88 -12.75 2.04
CA ILE A 60 -7.51 -13.26 2.15
C ILE A 60 -7.40 -14.76 1.81
N GLU A 61 -8.53 -15.42 1.48
CA GLU A 61 -8.55 -16.84 1.18
C GLU A 61 -7.84 -17.15 -0.14
N LYS A 62 -7.02 -18.20 -0.16
CA LYS A 62 -6.26 -18.62 -1.35
C LYS A 62 -7.15 -18.97 -2.55
N ASP A 63 -8.31 -19.54 -2.30
CA ASP A 63 -9.28 -19.87 -3.37
C ASP A 63 -9.85 -18.61 -4.02
N TYR A 64 -10.13 -17.58 -3.25
CA TYR A 64 -10.57 -16.30 -3.79
C TYR A 64 -9.45 -15.61 -4.58
N ALA A 65 -8.23 -15.61 -4.04
CA ALA A 65 -7.06 -15.10 -4.75
C ALA A 65 -6.83 -15.83 -6.08
N ARG A 66 -6.98 -17.15 -6.11
CA ARG A 66 -6.91 -17.96 -7.36
C ARG A 66 -7.98 -17.58 -8.37
N GLN A 67 -9.22 -17.32 -7.94
CA GLN A 67 -10.30 -16.86 -8.81
C GLN A 67 -9.99 -15.50 -9.43
N ILE A 68 -9.39 -14.58 -8.67
CA ILE A 68 -8.95 -13.29 -9.20
C ILE A 68 -7.79 -13.49 -10.17
N ALA A 69 -6.77 -14.26 -9.79
CA ALA A 69 -5.61 -14.54 -10.64
C ALA A 69 -6.02 -15.12 -12.01
N ALA A 70 -7.01 -16.01 -12.03
CA ALA A 70 -7.54 -16.58 -13.27
C ALA A 70 -8.24 -15.57 -14.21
N ARG A 71 -8.53 -14.35 -13.74
CA ARG A 71 -9.15 -13.27 -14.53
C ARG A 71 -8.12 -12.27 -15.06
N ILE A 72 -6.88 -12.36 -14.65
CA ILE A 72 -5.79 -11.49 -15.11
C ILE A 72 -5.25 -12.09 -16.41
N GLU A 73 -5.51 -11.41 -17.53
CA GLU A 73 -5.04 -11.81 -18.86
C GLU A 73 -3.66 -11.22 -19.12
N ALA A 74 -2.67 -12.04 -19.42
CA ALA A 74 -1.31 -11.56 -19.72
C ALA A 74 -1.32 -10.60 -20.92
N GLY A 75 -0.67 -9.44 -20.77
CA GLY A 75 -0.51 -8.46 -21.83
C GLY A 75 -1.82 -7.76 -22.28
N LYS A 76 -2.86 -7.79 -21.44
CA LYS A 76 -4.13 -7.11 -21.72
C LYS A 76 -4.74 -6.52 -20.47
N ALA A 77 -4.76 -5.21 -20.38
CA ALA A 77 -5.39 -4.50 -19.27
C ALA A 77 -6.91 -4.68 -19.29
N ALA A 78 -7.48 -5.09 -18.15
CA ALA A 78 -8.93 -5.13 -17.99
C ALA A 78 -9.49 -3.70 -17.92
N GLU A 79 -10.62 -3.49 -18.62
CA GLU A 79 -11.43 -2.30 -18.39
C GLU A 79 -12.10 -2.44 -17.02
N PHE A 80 -11.64 -1.64 -16.07
CA PHE A 80 -12.13 -1.65 -14.71
C PHE A 80 -12.62 -0.27 -14.33
N VAL A 81 -13.93 -0.16 -14.09
CA VAL A 81 -14.56 1.06 -13.60
C VAL A 81 -15.08 0.76 -12.21
N TYR A 82 -14.55 1.47 -11.22
CA TYR A 82 -15.06 1.36 -9.86
C TYR A 82 -16.45 1.98 -9.76
N PRO A 83 -17.36 1.36 -9.01
CA PRO A 83 -18.75 1.83 -8.93
C PRO A 83 -18.90 3.19 -8.25
N ARG A 84 -17.86 3.71 -7.61
CA ARG A 84 -17.93 4.93 -6.80
C ARG A 84 -16.84 5.94 -7.13
N ARG A 85 -17.15 7.21 -6.83
CA ARG A 85 -16.21 8.33 -6.94
C ARG A 85 -15.37 8.40 -5.66
N LEU A 86 -14.22 7.72 -5.62
CA LEU A 86 -13.19 8.08 -4.66
C LEU A 86 -12.24 9.10 -5.30
N GLU A 87 -11.85 10.10 -4.55
CA GLU A 87 -10.76 10.98 -4.95
C GLU A 87 -9.44 10.30 -4.60
N ASP A 88 -8.55 10.18 -5.58
CA ASP A 88 -7.16 9.86 -5.28
C ASP A 88 -6.53 11.11 -4.69
N PRO A 89 -6.26 11.16 -3.38
CA PRO A 89 -5.66 12.33 -2.78
C PRO A 89 -4.25 12.49 -3.33
N LEU A 90 -4.08 13.45 -4.25
CA LEU A 90 -2.76 13.80 -4.80
C LEU A 90 -1.82 14.34 -3.72
N ASN A 91 -2.38 14.77 -2.59
CA ASN A 91 -1.62 15.22 -1.43
C ASN A 91 -1.06 13.99 -0.66
N PRO A 92 0.25 13.95 -0.37
CA PRO A 92 0.88 12.85 0.36
C PRO A 92 0.45 12.72 1.83
N GLY A 93 -0.36 13.64 2.38
CA GLY A 93 -0.81 13.60 3.78
C GLY A 93 0.31 13.79 4.81
N ASN A 94 -0.06 13.88 6.10
CA ASN A 94 0.85 13.99 7.25
C ASN A 94 0.90 12.69 8.06
N THR A 95 1.00 11.58 7.39
CA THR A 95 1.24 10.28 8.00
C THR A 95 2.75 10.05 8.15
N SER A 96 3.16 9.47 9.25
CA SER A 96 4.53 9.01 9.51
C SER A 96 4.52 7.52 9.88
N HIS A 97 5.64 6.86 9.64
CA HIS A 97 5.84 5.48 10.06
C HIS A 97 7.19 5.33 10.74
N LEU A 98 7.25 4.46 11.74
CA LEU A 98 8.48 4.07 12.39
C LEU A 98 8.54 2.57 12.69
N CYS A 99 9.74 2.01 12.62
CA CYS A 99 10.05 0.67 13.09
C CYS A 99 11.12 0.75 14.15
N VAL A 100 11.01 -0.08 15.19
CA VAL A 100 12.01 -0.20 16.26
C VAL A 100 12.21 -1.67 16.58
N VAL A 101 13.46 -2.07 16.77
CA VAL A 101 13.85 -3.36 17.32
C VAL A 101 14.83 -3.08 18.46
N ASP A 102 14.55 -3.62 19.65
CA ASP A 102 15.42 -3.47 20.80
C ASP A 102 16.40 -4.65 20.97
N GLY A 103 17.31 -4.52 21.93
CA GLY A 103 18.30 -5.57 22.24
C GLY A 103 17.72 -6.87 22.82
N GLU A 104 16.45 -6.87 23.21
CA GLU A 104 15.74 -8.08 23.69
C GLU A 104 14.95 -8.76 22.55
N GLY A 105 14.93 -8.15 21.35
CA GLY A 105 14.21 -8.67 20.17
C GLY A 105 12.71 -8.28 20.15
N ASN A 106 12.29 -7.31 20.96
CA ASN A 106 10.96 -6.74 20.81
C ASN A 106 10.91 -5.88 19.55
N VAL A 107 9.80 -5.97 18.82
CA VAL A 107 9.63 -5.31 17.53
C VAL A 107 8.39 -4.43 17.55
N VAL A 108 8.54 -3.18 17.13
CA VAL A 108 7.45 -2.24 16.91
C VAL A 108 7.41 -1.83 15.45
N SER A 109 6.23 -1.85 14.86
CA SER A 109 5.90 -1.25 13.57
C SER A 109 4.70 -0.34 13.77
N MET A 110 4.86 0.97 13.65
CA MET A 110 3.84 1.93 14.04
C MET A 110 3.63 3.01 12.96
N THR A 111 2.39 3.17 12.55
CA THR A 111 1.97 4.27 11.66
C THR A 111 1.14 5.27 12.44
N LEU A 112 1.50 6.54 12.36
CA LEU A 112 0.84 7.67 13.03
C LEU A 112 0.37 8.67 12.00
N THR A 113 -0.83 9.21 12.16
CA THR A 113 -1.38 10.19 11.23
C THR A 113 -2.30 11.18 11.92
N ILE A 114 -2.41 12.35 11.35
CA ILE A 114 -3.51 13.30 11.53
C ILE A 114 -4.28 13.49 10.22
N ASN A 115 -4.12 12.56 9.27
CA ASN A 115 -4.63 12.46 7.92
C ASN A 115 -4.05 13.52 6.98
N PHE A 116 -4.77 14.60 6.61
CA PHE A 116 -4.22 15.62 5.71
C PHE A 116 -3.23 16.58 6.40
N SER A 117 -2.55 17.39 5.57
CA SER A 117 -1.57 18.36 6.06
C SER A 117 -2.19 19.33 7.06
N PHE A 118 -1.66 19.31 8.28
CA PHE A 118 -2.16 20.04 9.46
C PHE A 118 -3.52 19.54 9.98
N GLY A 119 -3.97 18.34 9.60
CA GLY A 119 -5.24 17.76 10.02
C GLY A 119 -6.42 18.70 9.77
N SER A 120 -7.30 18.87 10.77
CA SER A 120 -8.43 19.80 10.72
C SER A 120 -8.03 21.28 10.76
N ARG A 121 -6.72 21.59 10.90
CA ARG A 121 -6.15 22.94 11.10
C ARG A 121 -6.64 23.64 12.37
N MET A 122 -7.20 22.87 13.30
CA MET A 122 -7.62 23.37 14.60
C MET A 122 -6.55 22.98 15.64
N VAL A 123 -6.09 23.98 16.38
CA VAL A 123 -5.19 23.81 17.53
C VAL A 123 -6.04 23.71 18.79
N VAL A 124 -5.73 22.73 19.64
CA VAL A 124 -6.35 22.66 20.97
C VAL A 124 -5.71 23.73 21.85
N PRO A 125 -6.49 24.73 22.32
CA PRO A 125 -5.98 25.72 23.24
C PRO A 125 -5.37 25.04 24.48
N GLU A 126 -4.37 25.62 25.09
CA GLU A 126 -3.68 25.12 26.29
C GLU A 126 -2.82 23.86 26.08
N CYS A 127 -3.13 23.00 25.09
CA CYS A 127 -2.36 21.78 24.80
C CYS A 127 -1.34 21.99 23.67
N GLY A 128 -1.62 22.88 22.72
CA GLY A 128 -0.69 23.26 21.65
C GLY A 128 -0.54 22.22 20.52
N PHE A 129 -1.39 21.21 20.43
CA PHE A 129 -1.39 20.25 19.33
C PHE A 129 -2.55 20.45 18.34
N LEU A 130 -2.35 19.98 17.11
CA LEU A 130 -3.37 19.97 16.05
C LEU A 130 -4.28 18.76 16.18
N LEU A 131 -5.58 18.97 15.94
CA LEU A 131 -6.53 17.88 15.78
C LEU A 131 -6.40 17.25 14.41
N ASN A 132 -6.65 15.93 14.33
CA ASN A 132 -6.76 15.21 13.06
C ASN A 132 -8.03 15.62 12.29
N ASP A 133 -8.12 15.18 11.06
CA ASP A 133 -9.31 15.26 10.20
C ASP A 133 -9.72 13.89 9.64
N GLU A 134 -9.58 12.82 10.46
CA GLU A 134 -9.87 11.43 10.07
C GLU A 134 -11.32 11.22 9.61
N MET A 135 -12.24 12.13 9.94
CA MET A 135 -13.60 12.14 9.39
C MET A 135 -13.64 12.23 7.86
N ALA A 136 -12.55 12.75 7.23
CA ALA A 136 -12.41 12.78 5.78
C ALA A 136 -12.17 11.40 5.14
N ASP A 137 -11.85 10.38 5.93
CA ASP A 137 -11.71 9.00 5.47
C ASP A 137 -13.05 8.27 5.35
N PHE A 138 -14.15 8.85 5.83
CA PHE A 138 -15.48 8.39 5.51
C PHE A 138 -15.87 8.72 4.07
N SER A 139 -16.76 7.90 3.51
CA SER A 139 -17.43 8.21 2.26
C SER A 139 -18.59 9.20 2.49
N PHE A 140 -18.65 10.24 1.67
CA PHE A 140 -19.80 11.16 1.64
C PHE A 140 -20.99 10.62 0.81
N ASP A 141 -20.85 9.43 0.20
CA ASP A 141 -21.93 8.73 -0.47
C ASP A 141 -22.70 7.91 0.58
N GLU A 142 -23.96 8.27 0.83
CA GLU A 142 -24.85 7.60 1.79
C GLU A 142 -25.04 6.10 1.50
N GLY A 143 -24.90 5.68 0.25
CA GLY A 143 -24.96 4.27 -0.15
C GLY A 143 -23.65 3.49 0.12
N SER A 144 -22.58 4.13 0.64
CA SER A 144 -21.33 3.47 0.97
C SER A 144 -21.40 2.69 2.27
N VAL A 145 -20.79 1.50 2.29
CA VAL A 145 -20.57 0.78 3.55
C VAL A 145 -19.74 1.60 4.55
N ASN A 146 -18.87 2.50 4.06
CA ASN A 146 -18.07 3.43 4.85
C ASN A 146 -18.70 4.83 4.93
N ALA A 147 -20.02 4.96 4.84
CA ALA A 147 -20.70 6.23 5.08
C ALA A 147 -20.59 6.67 6.54
N VAL A 148 -20.70 7.98 6.78
CA VAL A 148 -20.66 8.57 8.13
C VAL A 148 -21.86 8.10 8.94
N GLU A 149 -21.58 7.63 10.16
CA GLU A 149 -22.61 7.23 11.13
C GLU A 149 -22.11 7.53 12.54
N GLY A 150 -23.02 7.80 13.48
CA GLY A 150 -22.66 8.10 14.87
C GLY A 150 -21.99 6.91 15.57
N GLY A 151 -20.82 7.11 16.14
CA GLY A 151 -20.04 6.08 16.83
C GLY A 151 -19.17 5.19 15.93
N LYS A 152 -19.29 5.32 14.59
CA LYS A 152 -18.53 4.55 13.61
C LYS A 152 -17.12 5.07 13.41
N CYS A 153 -16.17 4.15 13.20
CA CYS A 153 -14.80 4.49 12.84
C CYS A 153 -14.61 4.54 11.31
N PRO A 154 -13.90 5.54 10.78
CA PRO A 154 -13.59 5.61 9.36
C PRO A 154 -12.58 4.54 8.94
N LEU A 155 -12.63 4.14 7.66
CA LEU A 155 -11.78 3.12 7.09
C LEU A 155 -10.33 3.61 6.89
N SER A 156 -9.37 3.06 7.61
CA SER A 156 -7.95 3.39 7.46
C SER A 156 -7.23 2.55 6.42
N SER A 157 -6.24 3.16 5.73
CA SER A 157 -5.30 2.47 4.84
C SER A 157 -3.97 2.12 5.53
N MET A 158 -3.74 2.57 6.75
CA MET A 158 -2.52 2.26 7.50
C MET A 158 -2.33 0.75 7.64
N SER A 159 -1.10 0.31 7.41
CA SER A 159 -0.73 -1.12 7.36
C SER A 159 0.65 -1.33 7.98
N PRO A 160 0.85 -0.99 9.27
CA PRO A 160 2.07 -1.38 9.96
C PRO A 160 2.16 -2.91 9.95
N THR A 161 3.29 -3.44 9.52
CA THR A 161 3.45 -4.87 9.24
C THR A 161 4.67 -5.43 9.96
N ILE A 162 4.53 -6.59 10.59
CA ILE A 162 5.62 -7.42 11.09
C ILE A 162 5.52 -8.79 10.42
N VAL A 163 6.61 -9.23 9.82
CA VAL A 163 6.71 -10.56 9.19
C VAL A 163 7.35 -11.52 10.17
N LEU A 164 6.74 -12.67 10.32
CA LEU A 164 7.25 -13.76 11.16
C LEU A 164 7.70 -14.95 10.30
N ARG A 165 8.82 -15.56 10.66
CA ARG A 165 9.26 -16.85 10.15
C ARG A 165 9.40 -17.81 11.34
N GLU A 166 8.63 -18.90 11.31
CA GLU A 166 8.60 -19.88 12.41
C GLU A 166 8.33 -19.25 13.79
N GLY A 167 7.42 -18.27 13.82
CA GLY A 167 7.02 -17.55 15.02
C GLY A 167 7.99 -16.45 15.49
N ARG A 168 9.11 -16.21 14.80
CA ARG A 168 10.09 -15.17 15.12
C ARG A 168 9.98 -13.98 14.15
N PRO A 169 10.05 -12.74 14.65
CA PRO A 169 10.09 -11.59 13.78
C PRO A 169 11.34 -11.60 12.89
N VAL A 170 11.15 -11.38 11.59
CA VAL A 170 12.24 -11.27 10.60
C VAL A 170 12.21 -9.94 9.88
N MET A 171 11.09 -9.21 9.95
CA MET A 171 10.97 -7.93 9.28
C MET A 171 9.89 -7.08 9.94
N ALA A 172 10.14 -5.78 10.08
CA ALA A 172 9.14 -4.77 10.36
C ALA A 172 9.13 -3.75 9.22
N VAL A 173 7.95 -3.36 8.75
CA VAL A 173 7.82 -2.40 7.63
C VAL A 173 6.49 -1.68 7.66
N GLY A 174 6.47 -0.47 7.17
CA GLY A 174 5.27 0.30 6.88
C GLY A 174 5.58 1.57 6.11
N SER A 175 4.56 2.35 5.83
CA SER A 175 4.71 3.55 5.00
C SER A 175 3.61 4.56 5.33
N PRO A 176 3.88 5.86 5.27
CA PRO A 176 2.86 6.88 5.00
C PRO A 176 2.44 6.85 3.53
N GLY A 177 1.31 7.50 3.17
CA GLY A 177 0.94 7.65 1.76
C GLY A 177 -0.55 7.49 1.44
N ALA A 178 -1.47 7.66 2.39
CA ALA A 178 -2.90 7.45 2.20
C ALA A 178 -3.19 6.04 1.63
N ILE A 179 -4.05 5.90 0.63
CA ILE A 179 -4.37 4.59 0.03
C ILE A 179 -3.14 3.86 -0.57
N ARG A 180 -2.07 4.60 -0.91
CA ARG A 180 -0.82 4.06 -1.45
C ARG A 180 0.04 3.34 -0.42
N ILE A 181 -0.26 3.50 0.88
CA ILE A 181 0.37 2.72 1.96
C ILE A 181 0.30 1.23 1.64
N ILE A 182 -0.86 0.73 1.24
CA ILE A 182 -1.10 -0.68 0.93
C ILE A 182 -0.14 -1.16 -0.16
N THR A 183 -0.04 -0.44 -1.27
CA THR A 183 0.77 -0.84 -2.42
C THR A 183 2.26 -0.61 -2.21
N ALA A 184 2.65 0.38 -1.41
CA ALA A 184 4.04 0.58 -1.01
C ALA A 184 4.53 -0.57 -0.13
N VAL A 185 3.75 -0.95 0.89
CA VAL A 185 4.08 -2.07 1.78
C VAL A 185 4.19 -3.38 1.00
N VAL A 186 3.22 -3.68 0.10
CA VAL A 186 3.27 -4.88 -0.75
C VAL A 186 4.53 -4.93 -1.59
N GLN A 187 4.89 -3.83 -2.27
CA GLN A 187 6.08 -3.80 -3.11
C GLN A 187 7.37 -3.98 -2.30
N VAL A 188 7.50 -3.35 -1.12
CA VAL A 188 8.67 -3.55 -0.26
C VAL A 188 8.74 -4.99 0.26
N LEU A 189 7.61 -5.59 0.69
CA LEU A 189 7.56 -6.99 1.10
C LEU A 189 8.02 -7.92 -0.03
N MET A 190 7.51 -7.76 -1.24
CA MET A 190 7.88 -8.56 -2.40
C MET A 190 9.34 -8.35 -2.80
N ASN A 191 9.85 -7.11 -2.74
CA ASN A 191 11.23 -6.79 -3.04
C ASN A 191 12.20 -7.54 -2.12
N VAL A 192 11.90 -7.61 -0.83
CA VAL A 192 12.74 -8.35 0.14
C VAL A 192 12.51 -9.86 0.01
N LEU A 193 11.25 -10.33 0.07
CA LEU A 193 10.93 -11.74 0.22
C LEU A 193 11.06 -12.53 -1.10
N ASP A 194 10.62 -11.94 -2.22
CA ASP A 194 10.62 -12.61 -3.53
C ASP A 194 11.90 -12.29 -4.33
N PHE A 195 12.36 -11.04 -4.35
CA PHE A 195 13.53 -10.64 -5.13
C PHE A 195 14.84 -10.67 -4.35
N GLY A 196 14.79 -10.85 -3.03
CA GLY A 196 15.99 -10.99 -2.19
C GLY A 196 16.79 -9.70 -2.03
N MET A 197 16.15 -8.54 -2.19
CA MET A 197 16.78 -7.25 -1.98
C MET A 197 17.05 -7.02 -0.49
N SER A 198 18.10 -6.29 -0.17
CA SER A 198 18.28 -5.71 1.16
C SER A 198 17.12 -4.76 1.49
N MET A 199 16.93 -4.42 2.76
CA MET A 199 15.85 -3.52 3.18
C MET A 199 15.98 -2.15 2.51
N ASP A 200 17.18 -1.62 2.42
CA ASP A 200 17.45 -0.33 1.78
C ASP A 200 17.15 -0.36 0.26
N GLU A 201 17.68 -1.36 -0.45
CA GLU A 201 17.39 -1.55 -1.88
C GLU A 201 15.89 -1.71 -2.15
N ALA A 202 15.18 -2.47 -1.31
CA ALA A 202 13.75 -2.72 -1.45
C ALA A 202 12.92 -1.45 -1.26
N ILE A 203 13.30 -0.60 -0.32
CA ILE A 203 12.64 0.69 -0.04
C ILE A 203 12.97 1.72 -1.14
N GLU A 204 14.21 1.78 -1.60
CA GLU A 204 14.65 2.71 -2.65
C GLU A 204 14.20 2.31 -4.06
N ALA A 205 13.81 1.06 -4.29
CA ALA A 205 13.36 0.58 -5.59
C ALA A 205 12.24 1.46 -6.19
N PRO A 206 12.19 1.63 -7.53
CA PRO A 206 11.13 2.36 -8.20
C PRO A 206 9.75 1.77 -7.89
N ARG A 207 8.78 2.64 -7.56
CA ARG A 207 7.41 2.23 -7.22
C ARG A 207 6.40 2.62 -8.27
N PHE A 208 5.28 1.91 -8.21
CA PHE A 208 4.08 2.22 -8.97
C PHE A 208 2.83 2.00 -8.13
N HIS A 209 1.72 2.52 -8.61
CA HIS A 209 0.40 2.39 -7.98
C HIS A 209 -0.66 2.40 -9.05
N CYS A 210 -1.64 1.50 -8.97
CA CYS A 210 -2.78 1.46 -9.88
C CYS A 210 -4.07 1.69 -9.09
N TYR A 211 -4.78 2.74 -9.47
CA TYR A 211 -6.02 3.12 -8.82
C TYR A 211 -6.94 3.88 -9.77
N SER A 212 -8.25 3.74 -9.57
CA SER A 212 -9.26 4.52 -10.26
C SER A 212 -9.83 5.58 -9.34
N ALA A 213 -9.83 6.82 -9.78
CA ALA A 213 -10.45 7.93 -9.06
C ALA A 213 -11.63 8.50 -9.85
N GLY A 214 -12.71 8.85 -9.14
CA GLY A 214 -13.81 9.62 -9.72
C GLY A 214 -14.60 8.91 -10.83
N GLY A 215 -14.71 7.58 -10.82
CA GLY A 215 -15.43 6.81 -11.84
C GLY A 215 -14.71 6.76 -13.20
N LYS A 216 -13.43 7.09 -13.25
CA LYS A 216 -12.58 6.99 -14.44
C LYS A 216 -11.94 5.60 -14.51
N ALA A 217 -11.38 5.25 -15.68
CA ALA A 217 -10.57 4.05 -15.81
C ALA A 217 -9.35 4.09 -14.87
N ALA A 218 -8.95 2.93 -14.36
CA ALA A 218 -7.80 2.84 -13.48
C ALA A 218 -6.51 3.28 -14.19
N THR A 219 -5.73 4.11 -13.52
CA THR A 219 -4.47 4.65 -14.04
C THR A 219 -3.30 4.03 -13.29
N VAL A 220 -2.35 3.49 -14.03
CA VAL A 220 -1.06 3.04 -13.51
C VAL A 220 -0.14 4.26 -13.42
N ARG A 221 0.11 4.73 -12.21
CA ARG A 221 1.13 5.76 -11.94
C ARG A 221 2.43 5.08 -11.58
N LEU A 222 3.53 5.52 -12.16
CA LEU A 222 4.84 4.92 -11.93
C LEU A 222 5.94 5.99 -11.92
N GLU A 223 7.02 5.69 -11.23
CA GLU A 223 8.18 6.56 -11.20
C GLU A 223 8.95 6.54 -12.53
N SER A 224 9.55 7.69 -12.89
CA SER A 224 10.37 7.81 -14.10
C SER A 224 11.66 6.97 -14.09
N ARG A 225 11.99 6.32 -12.97
CA ARG A 225 13.08 5.34 -12.86
C ARG A 225 12.73 3.96 -13.44
N ILE A 226 11.44 3.71 -13.73
CA ILE A 226 10.99 2.52 -14.45
C ILE A 226 11.33 2.72 -15.95
N PRO A 227 11.93 1.70 -16.61
CA PRO A 227 12.40 1.83 -17.97
C PRO A 227 11.31 2.29 -18.95
N PRO A 228 11.65 3.18 -19.92
CA PRO A 228 10.68 3.65 -20.92
C PRO A 228 10.02 2.53 -21.72
N ASP A 229 10.75 1.47 -22.07
CA ASP A 229 10.21 0.33 -22.80
C ASP A 229 9.12 -0.40 -22.01
N THR A 230 9.28 -0.47 -20.68
CA THR A 230 8.22 -0.98 -19.78
C THR A 230 6.97 -0.10 -19.83
N VAL A 231 7.14 1.21 -19.83
CA VAL A 231 6.03 2.18 -19.93
C VAL A 231 5.26 1.99 -21.24
N GLU A 232 5.96 1.87 -22.35
CA GLU A 232 5.36 1.70 -23.68
C GLU A 232 4.67 0.33 -23.83
N ALA A 233 5.23 -0.73 -23.26
CA ALA A 233 4.58 -2.04 -23.22
C ALA A 233 3.24 -1.98 -22.46
N LEU A 234 3.22 -1.34 -21.28
CA LEU A 234 1.99 -1.17 -20.49
C LEU A 234 0.90 -0.40 -21.25
N LYS A 235 1.27 0.67 -21.95
CA LYS A 235 0.34 1.41 -22.82
C LYS A 235 -0.19 0.55 -23.95
N THR A 236 0.68 -0.23 -24.60
CA THR A 236 0.31 -1.14 -25.68
C THR A 236 -0.68 -2.20 -25.21
N TRP A 237 -0.56 -2.65 -23.96
CA TRP A 237 -1.50 -3.57 -23.33
C TRP A 237 -2.81 -2.93 -22.84
N GLY A 238 -3.00 -1.62 -23.07
CA GLY A 238 -4.23 -0.89 -22.79
C GLY A 238 -4.29 -0.21 -21.43
N HIS A 239 -3.20 -0.18 -20.67
CA HIS A 239 -3.18 0.61 -19.45
C HIS A 239 -3.17 2.11 -19.73
N GLN A 240 -3.94 2.88 -18.94
CA GLN A 240 -3.69 4.30 -18.81
C GLN A 240 -2.46 4.49 -17.91
N VAL A 241 -1.43 5.18 -18.41
CA VAL A 241 -0.15 5.31 -17.70
C VAL A 241 0.19 6.78 -17.48
N GLU A 242 0.52 7.13 -16.24
CA GLU A 242 1.05 8.44 -15.82
C GLU A 242 2.45 8.25 -15.23
N VAL A 243 3.46 8.85 -15.87
CA VAL A 243 4.84 8.81 -15.35
C VAL A 243 5.03 10.01 -14.43
N ARG A 244 5.46 9.74 -13.20
CA ARG A 244 5.77 10.74 -12.19
C ARG A 244 7.29 10.87 -12.03
N ARG A 245 7.75 11.92 -11.33
CA ARG A 245 9.18 12.12 -11.10
C ARG A 245 9.81 10.97 -10.33
N ALA A 246 11.13 10.85 -10.45
CA ALA A 246 11.92 9.97 -9.60
C ALA A 246 11.74 10.35 -8.12
N TYR A 247 11.64 9.35 -7.25
CA TYR A 247 11.46 9.54 -5.81
C TYR A 247 10.29 10.47 -5.46
N ASP A 248 9.16 10.32 -6.18
CA ASP A 248 7.99 11.16 -5.92
C ASP A 248 7.34 10.79 -4.58
N PRO A 249 7.16 11.74 -3.64
CA PRO A 249 6.47 11.51 -2.36
C PRO A 249 5.05 10.96 -2.50
N TYR A 250 4.46 11.04 -3.69
CA TYR A 250 3.19 10.40 -4.02
C TYR A 250 3.19 8.90 -3.67
N PHE A 251 4.30 8.20 -3.88
CA PHE A 251 4.41 6.76 -3.65
C PHE A 251 4.71 6.36 -2.19
N GLY A 252 4.49 7.25 -1.25
CA GLY A 252 4.69 7.00 0.16
C GLY A 252 6.07 7.42 0.66
N GLY A 253 6.54 6.76 1.70
CA GLY A 253 7.81 7.01 2.37
C GLY A 253 8.08 5.87 3.35
N ALA A 254 8.43 4.69 2.84
CA ALA A 254 8.53 3.48 3.65
C ALA A 254 9.71 3.51 4.62
N GLN A 255 9.55 2.89 5.77
CA GLN A 255 10.63 2.55 6.69
C GLN A 255 10.52 1.07 7.02
N GLY A 256 11.67 0.43 7.19
CA GLY A 256 11.68 -0.99 7.55
C GLY A 256 12.98 -1.41 8.21
N ILE A 257 12.91 -2.53 8.93
CA ILE A 257 14.05 -3.21 9.54
C ILE A 257 13.95 -4.68 9.16
N TRP A 258 15.05 -5.24 8.66
CA TRP A 258 15.25 -6.65 8.49
C TRP A 258 16.06 -7.20 9.67
N ILE A 259 15.64 -8.35 10.19
CA ILE A 259 16.27 -9.06 11.31
C ILE A 259 16.82 -10.36 10.74
N ALA A 260 18.13 -10.44 10.60
CA ALA A 260 18.80 -11.65 10.10
C ALA A 260 18.85 -12.76 11.15
N GLU A 261 19.10 -14.00 10.71
CA GLU A 261 19.14 -15.18 11.60
C GLU A 261 20.26 -15.08 12.64
N ASP A 262 21.35 -14.39 12.34
CA ASP A 262 22.46 -14.12 13.26
C ASP A 262 22.20 -12.93 14.20
N GLY A 263 21.04 -12.32 14.11
CA GLY A 263 20.63 -11.17 14.92
C GLY A 263 21.08 -9.81 14.37
N LEU A 264 21.77 -9.76 13.21
CA LEU A 264 22.13 -8.49 12.56
C LEU A 264 20.86 -7.76 12.11
N LEU A 265 20.76 -6.50 12.49
CA LEU A 265 19.69 -5.61 12.06
C LEU A 265 20.17 -4.76 10.88
N THR A 266 19.37 -4.74 9.81
CA THR A 266 19.58 -3.83 8.69
C THR A 266 18.33 -3.00 8.47
N GLY A 267 18.49 -1.68 8.42
CA GLY A 267 17.37 -0.74 8.25
C GLY A 267 17.40 -0.09 6.88
N GLY A 268 16.23 0.40 6.46
CA GLY A 268 16.06 1.24 5.28
C GLY A 268 15.13 2.39 5.58
N ALA A 269 15.44 3.57 5.03
CA ALA A 269 14.68 4.80 5.17
C ALA A 269 14.52 5.46 3.80
N ASP A 270 13.31 5.83 3.45
CA ASP A 270 12.88 6.22 2.10
C ASP A 270 13.31 7.64 1.73
N SER A 271 14.07 7.78 0.64
CA SER A 271 14.46 9.09 0.07
C SER A 271 13.30 9.90 -0.52
N ARG A 272 12.08 9.31 -0.63
CA ARG A 272 10.89 10.05 -1.07
C ARG A 272 10.37 11.02 -0.03
N ARG A 273 10.77 10.85 1.23
CA ARG A 273 10.47 11.73 2.37
C ARG A 273 11.68 11.89 3.26
N ASP A 274 11.64 12.86 4.16
CA ASP A 274 12.68 13.05 5.18
C ASP A 274 12.62 11.89 6.17
N SER A 275 13.42 10.89 5.94
CA SER A 275 13.49 9.66 6.72
C SER A 275 14.93 9.40 7.15
N ALA A 276 15.11 8.69 8.26
CA ALA A 276 16.42 8.31 8.76
C ALA A 276 16.39 6.91 9.36
N CYS A 277 17.54 6.23 9.30
CA CYS A 277 17.80 4.98 9.96
C CYS A 277 18.97 5.17 10.93
N ALA A 278 18.85 4.65 12.15
CA ALA A 278 19.91 4.72 13.16
C ALA A 278 19.99 3.39 13.92
N GLY A 279 21.20 3.02 14.32
CA GLY A 279 21.49 1.86 15.16
C GLY A 279 22.66 2.16 16.08
N TYR A 280 22.77 1.44 17.20
CA TYR A 280 23.87 1.59 18.20
C TYR A 280 24.17 0.22 18.82
#